data_860e89e1a38aca459982d06f88b74594
#
_entry.id   860e89e1a38aca459982d06f88b74594
#
_cell.length_a   1.000
_cell.length_b   1.000
_cell.length_c   1.000
_cell.angle_alpha   90.00
_cell.angle_beta   90.00
_cell.angle_gamma   90.00
#
_symmetry.space_group_name_H-M   'P 1'
#
loop_
_entity.id
_entity.type
_entity.pdbx_description
1 polymer ?
#
loop_
_entity_poly.entity_id
_entity_poly.type
_entity_poly.pdbx_seq_one_letter_code
_entity_poly.pdbx_strand_id
1 'polypeptide(L)'
;MSENLIDRFARDYQPGDVLFREGDPGDVMYVVQAGSVEIRRHVGDRERVLAVLPPGEFFGEMAIINERPRSATAIVREPARLLVIEGRTFEAMLRGRVEIAVRMIKTLAGRLERANQQIELLLLPNANHRVVQCLRMMADEQLAAAGGGSPDSQVYLPVDLAGLATRVALAPHEVEDVLARLAAAQLVTTAAAVGIEGPGYVIPEVGRLLEFLEFLELRDRFG
;
A
#
# COMPACT_ATOMS: atom_id res chain seq x y z
N MET A 1 -15.54 28.48 -23.62
CA MET A 1 -14.84 27.85 -22.47
C MET A 1 -15.18 26.37 -22.57
N SER A 2 -14.25 25.56 -23.04
CA SER A 2 -14.48 24.12 -23.16
C SER A 2 -14.42 23.55 -21.73
N GLU A 3 -15.57 23.20 -21.16
CA GLU A 3 -15.60 22.30 -20.00
C GLU A 3 -14.77 21.07 -20.37
N ASN A 4 -13.74 20.85 -19.58
CA ASN A 4 -12.86 19.70 -19.80
C ASN A 4 -13.74 18.44 -19.69
N LEU A 5 -13.73 17.57 -20.70
CA LEU A 5 -14.58 16.37 -20.75
C LEU A 5 -14.47 15.54 -19.45
N ILE A 6 -13.36 15.66 -18.78
CA ILE A 6 -13.02 15.04 -17.49
C ILE A 6 -13.92 15.58 -16.37
N ASP A 7 -14.25 16.89 -16.35
CA ASP A 7 -15.05 17.50 -15.29
C ASP A 7 -16.49 16.97 -15.24
N ARG A 8 -16.99 16.43 -16.33
CA ARG A 8 -18.33 15.80 -16.38
C ARG A 8 -18.43 14.52 -15.54
N PHE A 9 -17.32 13.82 -15.36
CA PHE A 9 -17.22 12.61 -14.57
C PHE A 9 -16.74 12.87 -13.14
N ALA A 10 -16.27 14.07 -12.86
CA ALA A 10 -15.73 14.43 -11.56
C ALA A 10 -16.86 14.66 -10.52
N ARG A 11 -16.66 14.13 -9.33
CA ARG A 11 -17.52 14.35 -8.15
C ARG A 11 -16.63 14.60 -6.95
N ASP A 12 -17.08 15.50 -6.07
CA ASP A 12 -16.38 15.83 -4.82
C ASP A 12 -17.06 15.08 -3.67
N TYR A 13 -16.25 14.52 -2.78
CA TYR A 13 -16.66 13.71 -1.64
C TYR A 13 -15.97 14.17 -0.37
N GLN A 14 -16.64 13.96 0.79
CA GLN A 14 -16.14 14.35 2.09
C GLN A 14 -15.56 13.15 2.85
N PRO A 15 -14.65 13.37 3.81
CA PRO A 15 -14.14 12.31 4.67
C PRO A 15 -15.28 11.58 5.37
N GLY A 16 -15.24 10.23 5.31
CA GLY A 16 -16.28 9.36 5.86
C GLY A 16 -17.37 8.96 4.87
N ASP A 17 -17.46 9.59 3.68
CA ASP A 17 -18.38 9.16 2.65
C ASP A 17 -18.08 7.72 2.23
N VAL A 18 -19.09 6.86 2.25
CA VAL A 18 -19.02 5.47 1.78
C VAL A 18 -19.43 5.43 0.31
N LEU A 19 -18.45 5.15 -0.55
CA LEU A 19 -18.69 5.08 -2.00
C LEU A 19 -19.42 3.80 -2.41
N PHE A 20 -19.09 2.69 -1.76
CA PHE A 20 -19.76 1.40 -1.85
C PHE A 20 -19.32 0.48 -0.71
N ARG A 21 -20.10 -0.56 -0.42
CA ARG A 21 -19.82 -1.57 0.60
C ARG A 21 -19.43 -2.91 -0.04
N GLU A 22 -18.67 -3.70 0.68
CA GLU A 22 -18.41 -5.10 0.32
C GLU A 22 -19.73 -5.86 0.11
N GLY A 23 -19.84 -6.59 -1.00
CA GLY A 23 -21.04 -7.33 -1.38
C GLY A 23 -22.06 -6.54 -2.20
N ASP A 24 -21.96 -5.22 -2.29
CA ASP A 24 -22.86 -4.42 -3.12
C ASP A 24 -22.72 -4.79 -4.61
N PRO A 25 -23.78 -4.67 -5.43
CA PRO A 25 -23.63 -4.68 -6.88
C PRO A 25 -22.78 -3.49 -7.33
N GLY A 26 -22.00 -3.64 -8.40
CA GLY A 26 -21.11 -2.57 -8.83
C GLY A 26 -20.99 -2.47 -10.34
N ASP A 27 -21.42 -1.34 -10.88
CA ASP A 27 -21.39 -0.99 -12.30
C ASP A 27 -20.56 0.25 -12.63
N VAL A 28 -19.92 0.86 -11.60
CA VAL A 28 -19.06 2.02 -11.75
C VAL A 28 -17.66 1.74 -11.16
N MET A 29 -16.65 2.37 -11.73
CA MET A 29 -15.30 2.47 -11.16
C MET A 29 -14.96 3.93 -10.87
N TYR A 30 -13.91 4.12 -10.10
CA TYR A 30 -13.45 5.42 -9.65
C TYR A 30 -11.98 5.62 -9.96
N VAL A 31 -11.60 6.88 -10.28
CA VAL A 31 -10.19 7.29 -10.35
C VAL A 31 -10.00 8.46 -9.40
N VAL A 32 -9.03 8.37 -8.51
CA VAL A 32 -8.71 9.44 -7.55
C VAL A 32 -7.97 10.55 -8.29
N GLN A 33 -8.56 11.77 -8.33
CA GLN A 33 -7.91 12.97 -8.86
C GLN A 33 -7.21 13.78 -7.76
N ALA A 34 -7.84 13.84 -6.58
CA ALA A 34 -7.31 14.51 -5.39
C ALA A 34 -7.83 13.84 -4.12
N GLY A 35 -7.14 14.03 -3.00
CA GLY A 35 -7.47 13.40 -1.73
C GLY A 35 -7.06 11.93 -1.66
N SER A 36 -7.72 11.16 -0.79
CA SER A 36 -7.42 9.72 -0.63
C SER A 36 -8.67 8.92 -0.29
N VAL A 37 -8.67 7.64 -0.71
CA VAL A 37 -9.74 6.66 -0.45
C VAL A 37 -9.16 5.45 0.23
N GLU A 38 -9.82 5.00 1.28
CA GLU A 38 -9.45 3.81 2.04
C GLU A 38 -10.28 2.61 1.60
N ILE A 39 -9.61 1.51 1.30
CA ILE A 39 -10.23 0.24 0.95
C ILE A 39 -10.19 -0.67 2.17
N ARG A 40 -11.36 -1.11 2.63
CA ARG A 40 -11.52 -1.96 3.81
C ARG A 40 -12.21 -3.27 3.46
N ARG A 41 -11.89 -4.30 4.22
CA ARG A 41 -12.53 -5.60 4.10
C ARG A 41 -12.73 -6.24 5.46
N HIS A 42 -13.81 -7.01 5.60
CA HIS A 42 -14.00 -7.87 6.75
C HIS A 42 -13.10 -9.12 6.66
N VAL A 43 -12.28 -9.31 7.70
CA VAL A 43 -11.43 -10.50 7.87
C VAL A 43 -11.75 -11.09 9.24
N GLY A 44 -12.51 -12.20 9.27
CA GLY A 44 -13.15 -12.70 10.49
C GLY A 44 -14.12 -11.65 11.03
N ASP A 45 -14.05 -11.36 12.32
CA ASP A 45 -14.93 -10.40 13.02
C ASP A 45 -14.42 -8.95 12.99
N ARG A 46 -13.37 -8.65 12.23
CA ARG A 46 -12.74 -7.32 12.21
C ARG A 46 -12.67 -6.73 10.82
N GLU A 47 -12.97 -5.45 10.73
CA GLU A 47 -12.70 -4.67 9.53
C GLU A 47 -11.20 -4.33 9.48
N ARG A 48 -10.57 -4.56 8.32
CA ARG A 48 -9.15 -4.30 8.06
C ARG A 48 -8.99 -3.38 6.87
N VAL A 49 -8.11 -2.41 7.01
CA VAL A 49 -7.66 -1.56 5.91
C VAL A 49 -6.72 -2.38 5.03
N LEU A 50 -7.10 -2.56 3.77
CA LEU A 50 -6.29 -3.25 2.77
C LEU A 50 -5.34 -2.29 2.05
N ALA A 51 -5.84 -1.07 1.74
CA ALA A 51 -5.07 -0.07 1.03
C ALA A 51 -5.61 1.34 1.29
N VAL A 52 -4.75 2.35 1.14
CA VAL A 52 -5.10 3.75 0.99
C VAL A 52 -4.66 4.17 -0.41
N LEU A 53 -5.60 4.66 -1.20
CA LEU A 53 -5.42 4.98 -2.61
C LEU A 53 -5.21 6.49 -2.78
N PRO A 54 -4.01 6.93 -3.19
CA PRO A 54 -3.69 8.33 -3.46
C PRO A 54 -4.18 8.76 -4.86
N PRO A 55 -3.98 10.04 -5.24
CA PRO A 55 -4.25 10.53 -6.58
C PRO A 55 -3.52 9.71 -7.67
N GLY A 56 -4.24 9.45 -8.77
CA GLY A 56 -3.76 8.63 -9.89
C GLY A 56 -4.15 7.15 -9.80
N GLU A 57 -4.57 6.67 -8.64
CA GLU A 57 -5.05 5.30 -8.46
C GLU A 57 -6.52 5.15 -8.89
N PHE A 58 -6.88 3.93 -9.31
CA PHE A 58 -8.27 3.56 -9.64
C PHE A 58 -8.73 2.38 -8.80
N PHE A 59 -10.05 2.27 -8.60
CA PHE A 59 -10.67 1.20 -7.81
C PHE A 59 -12.13 0.96 -8.22
N GLY A 60 -12.70 -0.16 -7.77
CA GLY A 60 -14.06 -0.59 -8.12
C GLY A 60 -14.16 -1.29 -9.48
N GLU A 61 -13.07 -1.37 -10.23
CA GLU A 61 -12.96 -2.03 -11.54
C GLU A 61 -13.22 -3.53 -11.47
N MET A 62 -12.87 -4.17 -10.34
CA MET A 62 -12.97 -5.62 -10.18
C MET A 62 -14.43 -6.11 -10.32
N ALA A 63 -15.39 -5.32 -9.84
CA ALA A 63 -16.80 -5.67 -9.95
C ALA A 63 -17.26 -5.67 -11.42
N ILE A 64 -16.74 -4.72 -12.23
CA ILE A 64 -17.05 -4.62 -13.66
C ILE A 64 -16.35 -5.72 -14.44
N ILE A 65 -15.02 -5.88 -14.25
CA ILE A 65 -14.17 -6.82 -15.01
C ILE A 65 -14.60 -8.27 -14.75
N ASN A 66 -14.89 -8.61 -13.48
CA ASN A 66 -15.21 -9.97 -13.07
C ASN A 66 -16.71 -10.27 -13.01
N GLU A 67 -17.56 -9.28 -13.27
CA GLU A 67 -19.03 -9.39 -13.15
C GLU A 67 -19.45 -9.96 -11.78
N ARG A 68 -18.82 -9.45 -10.71
CA ARG A 68 -19.01 -9.90 -9.33
C ARG A 68 -19.36 -8.73 -8.41
N PRO A 69 -20.00 -8.98 -7.27
CA PRO A 69 -20.17 -7.96 -6.23
C PRO A 69 -18.85 -7.30 -5.80
N ARG A 70 -18.95 -6.13 -5.19
CA ARG A 70 -17.80 -5.40 -4.62
C ARG A 70 -17.00 -6.30 -3.68
N SER A 71 -15.72 -6.40 -3.91
CA SER A 71 -14.81 -7.25 -3.12
C SER A 71 -14.37 -6.63 -1.79
N ALA A 72 -14.67 -5.35 -1.58
CA ALA A 72 -14.29 -4.58 -0.41
C ALA A 72 -15.19 -3.35 -0.27
N THR A 73 -15.12 -2.66 0.87
CA THR A 73 -15.75 -1.36 1.13
C THR A 73 -14.78 -0.23 0.79
N ALA A 74 -15.25 0.83 0.13
CA ALA A 74 -14.46 2.03 -0.17
C ALA A 74 -15.02 3.24 0.60
N ILE A 75 -14.15 3.91 1.37
CA ILE A 75 -14.49 5.05 2.21
C ILE A 75 -13.52 6.19 1.93
N VAL A 76 -14.02 7.39 1.77
CA VAL A 76 -13.21 8.60 1.60
C VAL A 76 -12.47 8.90 2.90
N ARG A 77 -11.14 9.01 2.84
CA ARG A 77 -10.29 9.28 4.00
C ARG A 77 -10.01 10.77 4.17
N GLU A 78 -9.70 11.44 3.07
CA GLU A 78 -9.46 12.88 2.99
C GLU A 78 -10.39 13.49 1.94
N PRO A 79 -10.73 14.80 1.99
CA PRO A 79 -11.57 15.41 0.98
C PRO A 79 -11.09 15.02 -0.42
N ALA A 80 -11.93 14.37 -1.20
CA ALA A 80 -11.51 13.72 -2.43
C ALA A 80 -12.32 14.19 -3.63
N ARG A 81 -11.63 14.36 -4.77
CA ARG A 81 -12.23 14.52 -6.08
C ARG A 81 -12.01 13.24 -6.87
N LEU A 82 -13.11 12.58 -7.27
CA LEU A 82 -13.08 11.29 -7.95
C LEU A 82 -13.74 11.41 -9.33
N LEU A 83 -13.17 10.75 -10.34
CA LEU A 83 -13.88 10.46 -11.58
C LEU A 83 -14.73 9.22 -11.37
N VAL A 84 -16.03 9.32 -11.66
CA VAL A 84 -16.99 8.22 -11.61
C VAL A 84 -17.23 7.75 -13.04
N ILE A 85 -16.85 6.52 -13.36
CA ILE A 85 -16.86 5.96 -14.70
C ILE A 85 -17.76 4.73 -14.73
N GLU A 86 -18.85 4.79 -15.48
CA GLU A 86 -19.76 3.66 -15.68
C GLU A 86 -19.09 2.54 -16.49
N GLY A 87 -19.47 1.28 -16.25
CA GLY A 87 -18.89 0.10 -16.89
C GLY A 87 -18.88 0.16 -18.41
N ARG A 88 -19.96 0.63 -19.02
CA ARG A 88 -20.04 0.79 -20.49
C ARG A 88 -19.02 1.81 -21.01
N THR A 89 -18.86 2.94 -20.30
CA THR A 89 -17.88 3.97 -20.64
C THR A 89 -16.47 3.43 -20.47
N PHE A 90 -16.22 2.70 -19.39
CA PHE A 90 -14.95 2.04 -19.12
C PHE A 90 -14.57 1.07 -20.24
N GLU A 91 -15.48 0.17 -20.63
CA GLU A 91 -15.23 -0.75 -21.75
C GLU A 91 -14.95 -0.01 -23.08
N ALA A 92 -15.71 1.05 -23.37
CA ALA A 92 -15.50 1.85 -24.56
C ALA A 92 -14.12 2.55 -24.54
N MET A 93 -13.67 3.03 -23.36
CA MET A 93 -12.35 3.60 -23.17
C MET A 93 -11.22 2.57 -23.42
N LEU A 94 -11.37 1.34 -22.90
CA LEU A 94 -10.40 0.27 -23.11
C LEU A 94 -10.29 -0.15 -24.58
N ARG A 95 -11.43 -0.23 -25.28
CA ARG A 95 -11.43 -0.56 -26.73
C ARG A 95 -10.92 0.57 -27.60
N GLY A 96 -11.16 1.82 -27.21
CA GLY A 96 -10.84 3.00 -28.01
C GLY A 96 -9.42 3.56 -27.77
N ARG A 97 -8.78 3.22 -26.65
CA ARG A 97 -7.46 3.76 -26.25
C ARG A 97 -6.58 2.70 -25.61
N VAL A 98 -5.69 2.14 -26.42
CA VAL A 98 -4.77 1.09 -25.99
C VAL A 98 -3.89 1.54 -24.81
N GLU A 99 -3.53 2.82 -24.77
CA GLU A 99 -2.69 3.39 -23.70
C GLU A 99 -3.36 3.27 -22.32
N ILE A 100 -4.70 3.43 -22.26
CA ILE A 100 -5.46 3.25 -21.01
C ILE A 100 -5.40 1.80 -20.58
N ALA A 101 -5.64 0.86 -21.49
CA ALA A 101 -5.57 -0.57 -21.20
C ALA A 101 -4.17 -0.98 -20.72
N VAL A 102 -3.10 -0.53 -21.40
CA VAL A 102 -1.72 -0.81 -21.01
C VAL A 102 -1.41 -0.23 -19.62
N ARG A 103 -1.85 0.99 -19.32
CA ARG A 103 -1.65 1.60 -18.00
C ARG A 103 -2.36 0.79 -16.92
N MET A 104 -3.59 0.36 -17.16
CA MET A 104 -4.33 -0.49 -16.21
C MET A 104 -3.65 -1.82 -15.97
N ILE A 105 -3.21 -2.50 -17.03
CA ILE A 105 -2.46 -3.76 -16.92
C ILE A 105 -1.21 -3.58 -16.06
N LYS A 106 -0.43 -2.52 -16.28
CA LYS A 106 0.76 -2.21 -15.47
C LYS A 106 0.41 -1.99 -14.00
N THR A 107 -0.65 -1.22 -13.71
CA THR A 107 -1.09 -0.98 -12.33
C THR A 107 -1.55 -2.27 -11.65
N LEU A 108 -2.35 -3.10 -12.35
CA LEU A 108 -2.82 -4.39 -11.81
C LEU A 108 -1.67 -5.39 -11.61
N ALA A 109 -0.71 -5.43 -12.54
CA ALA A 109 0.50 -6.25 -12.40
C ALA A 109 1.31 -5.83 -11.17
N GLY A 110 1.52 -4.52 -10.96
CA GLY A 110 2.19 -4.02 -9.75
C GLY A 110 1.42 -4.32 -8.45
N ARG A 111 0.08 -4.30 -8.48
CA ARG A 111 -0.73 -4.72 -7.31
C ARG A 111 -0.57 -6.21 -7.03
N LEU A 112 -0.54 -7.04 -8.07
CA LEU A 112 -0.32 -8.49 -7.94
C LEU A 112 1.08 -8.79 -7.39
N GLU A 113 2.10 -8.10 -7.89
CA GLU A 113 3.47 -8.24 -7.39
C GLU A 113 3.58 -7.89 -5.90
N ARG A 114 3.00 -6.77 -5.47
CA ARG A 114 2.94 -6.40 -4.03
C ARG A 114 2.19 -7.44 -3.20
N ALA A 115 1.09 -8.01 -3.72
CA ALA A 115 0.36 -9.06 -3.04
C ALA A 115 1.20 -10.34 -2.89
N ASN A 116 1.95 -10.73 -3.93
CA ASN A 116 2.85 -11.88 -3.88
C ASN A 116 3.99 -11.64 -2.87
N GLN A 117 4.61 -10.48 -2.88
CA GLN A 117 5.65 -10.10 -1.89
C GLN A 117 5.11 -10.16 -0.45
N GLN A 118 3.85 -9.72 -0.24
CA GLN A 118 3.21 -9.83 1.07
C GLN A 118 2.98 -11.28 1.48
N ILE A 119 2.60 -12.16 0.54
CA ILE A 119 2.45 -13.60 0.80
C ILE A 119 3.81 -14.21 1.16
N GLU A 120 4.85 -13.93 0.37
CA GLU A 120 6.21 -14.41 0.63
C GLU A 120 6.71 -13.96 2.01
N LEU A 121 6.49 -12.70 2.37
CA LEU A 121 6.80 -12.17 3.68
C LEU A 121 6.14 -12.98 4.81
N LEU A 122 4.85 -13.29 4.67
CA LEU A 122 4.08 -14.03 5.68
C LEU A 122 4.47 -15.51 5.77
N LEU A 123 5.07 -16.07 4.73
CA LEU A 123 5.59 -17.44 4.71
C LEU A 123 6.95 -17.58 5.40
N LEU A 124 7.67 -16.49 5.67
CA LEU A 124 8.92 -16.54 6.41
C LEU A 124 8.69 -17.03 7.85
N PRO A 125 9.34 -18.12 8.30
CA PRO A 125 9.09 -18.72 9.60
C PRO A 125 9.66 -17.89 10.75
N ASN A 126 10.76 -17.17 10.50
CA ASN A 126 11.50 -16.42 11.51
C ASN A 126 10.96 -15.00 11.67
N ALA A 127 10.51 -14.65 12.90
CA ALA A 127 9.98 -13.32 13.21
C ALA A 127 10.97 -12.18 12.90
N ASN A 128 12.27 -12.37 13.22
CA ASN A 128 13.30 -11.36 12.91
C ASN A 128 13.41 -11.13 11.41
N HIS A 129 13.50 -12.22 10.64
CA HIS A 129 13.58 -12.16 9.19
C HIS A 129 12.35 -11.45 8.60
N ARG A 130 11.14 -11.80 9.10
CA ARG A 130 9.89 -11.19 8.64
C ARG A 130 9.84 -9.68 8.90
N VAL A 131 10.26 -9.22 10.08
CA VAL A 131 10.29 -7.78 10.40
C VAL A 131 11.33 -7.06 9.55
N VAL A 132 12.56 -7.59 9.43
CA VAL A 132 13.63 -6.96 8.62
C VAL A 132 13.24 -6.88 7.15
N GLN A 133 12.69 -7.96 6.59
CA GLN A 133 12.20 -7.98 5.21
C GLN A 133 11.08 -6.97 4.97
N CYS A 134 10.15 -6.83 5.93
CA CYS A 134 9.08 -5.82 5.84
C CYS A 134 9.64 -4.39 5.84
N LEU A 135 10.59 -4.09 6.73
CA LEU A 135 11.25 -2.79 6.78
C LEU A 135 12.00 -2.48 5.47
N ARG A 136 12.69 -3.48 4.91
CA ARG A 136 13.34 -3.35 3.60
C ARG A 136 12.35 -3.03 2.51
N MET A 137 11.26 -3.81 2.36
CA MET A 137 10.23 -3.57 1.34
C MET A 137 9.66 -2.15 1.44
N MET A 138 9.37 -1.67 2.66
CA MET A 138 8.91 -0.30 2.88
C MET A 138 9.97 0.74 2.50
N ALA A 139 11.25 0.47 2.76
CA ALA A 139 12.34 1.36 2.36
C ALA A 139 12.47 1.45 0.85
N ASP A 140 12.40 0.32 0.15
CA ASP A 140 12.45 0.26 -1.31
C ASP A 140 11.28 1.06 -1.94
N GLU A 141 10.08 0.96 -1.37
CA GLU A 141 8.92 1.75 -1.80
C GLU A 141 9.16 3.27 -1.64
N GLN A 142 9.71 3.69 -0.49
CA GLN A 142 10.01 5.10 -0.23
C GLN A 142 11.10 5.63 -1.16
N LEU A 143 12.16 4.86 -1.39
CA LEU A 143 13.24 5.22 -2.31
C LEU A 143 12.74 5.31 -3.75
N ALA A 144 11.91 4.37 -4.19
CA ALA A 144 11.29 4.40 -5.52
C ALA A 144 10.40 5.64 -5.70
N ALA A 145 9.62 6.01 -4.69
CA ALA A 145 8.79 7.23 -4.69
C ALA A 145 9.63 8.52 -4.74
N ALA A 146 10.82 8.50 -4.14
CA ALA A 146 11.78 9.62 -4.16
C ALA A 146 12.63 9.70 -5.44
N GLY A 147 12.45 8.79 -6.40
CA GLY A 147 13.22 8.76 -7.64
C GLY A 147 14.50 7.93 -7.59
N GLY A 148 14.67 7.10 -6.56
CA GLY A 148 15.81 6.21 -6.34
C GLY A 148 16.60 6.56 -5.09
N GLY A 149 17.58 5.70 -4.74
CA GLY A 149 18.45 5.87 -3.59
C GLY A 149 19.76 5.12 -3.75
N SER A 150 20.69 5.34 -2.82
CA SER A 150 21.96 4.63 -2.69
C SER A 150 21.95 3.74 -1.43
N PRO A 151 22.90 2.80 -1.27
CA PRO A 151 23.05 2.02 -0.05
C PRO A 151 23.16 2.89 1.23
N ASP A 152 23.77 4.07 1.12
CA ASP A 152 23.95 5.00 2.23
C ASP A 152 22.71 5.88 2.49
N SER A 153 21.60 5.67 1.75
CA SER A 153 20.40 6.46 1.91
C SER A 153 19.76 6.22 3.27
N GLN A 154 19.41 7.34 3.93
CA GLN A 154 18.53 7.32 5.09
C GLN A 154 17.09 7.32 4.63
N VAL A 155 16.26 6.46 5.22
CA VAL A 155 14.84 6.34 4.86
C VAL A 155 13.95 6.45 6.08
N TYR A 156 12.96 7.34 6.02
CA TYR A 156 11.87 7.44 6.99
C TYR A 156 10.70 6.56 6.59
N LEU A 157 10.23 5.74 7.53
CA LEU A 157 9.09 4.86 7.37
C LEU A 157 7.93 5.37 8.24
N PRO A 158 6.87 5.96 7.65
CA PRO A 158 5.73 6.50 8.39
C PRO A 158 4.79 5.37 8.83
N VAL A 159 5.24 4.52 9.74
CA VAL A 159 4.49 3.39 10.27
C VAL A 159 4.71 3.28 11.77
N ASP A 160 3.62 3.14 12.53
CA ASP A 160 3.68 2.87 13.96
C ASP A 160 3.88 1.36 14.24
N LEU A 161 4.10 1.02 15.51
CA LEU A 161 4.27 -0.36 15.95
C LEU A 161 3.07 -1.24 15.57
N ALA A 162 1.85 -0.74 15.73
CA ALA A 162 0.63 -1.50 15.43
C ALA A 162 0.49 -1.77 13.93
N GLY A 163 0.81 -0.79 13.09
CA GLY A 163 0.84 -0.91 11.64
C GLY A 163 1.88 -1.93 11.17
N LEU A 164 3.09 -1.88 11.75
CA LEU A 164 4.14 -2.84 11.43
C LEU A 164 3.76 -4.25 11.87
N ALA A 165 3.24 -4.42 13.10
CA ALA A 165 2.75 -5.70 13.63
C ALA A 165 1.66 -6.32 12.74
N THR A 166 0.75 -5.49 12.24
CA THR A 166 -0.29 -5.93 11.30
C THR A 166 0.32 -6.43 9.97
N ARG A 167 1.30 -5.72 9.42
CA ARG A 167 1.97 -6.09 8.15
C ARG A 167 2.71 -7.42 8.24
N VAL A 168 3.38 -7.66 9.37
CA VAL A 168 4.18 -8.88 9.57
C VAL A 168 3.39 -10.02 10.24
N ALA A 169 2.11 -9.81 10.57
CA ALA A 169 1.25 -10.75 11.28
C ALA A 169 1.90 -11.32 12.56
N LEU A 170 2.46 -10.44 13.38
CA LEU A 170 3.04 -10.74 14.69
C LEU A 170 2.32 -9.94 15.79
N ALA A 171 2.46 -10.37 17.03
CA ALA A 171 2.00 -9.56 18.14
C ALA A 171 2.88 -8.31 18.31
N PRO A 172 2.33 -7.15 18.75
CA PRO A 172 3.12 -5.92 18.90
C PRO A 172 4.38 -6.08 19.74
N HIS A 173 4.34 -6.84 20.85
CA HIS A 173 5.50 -7.09 21.70
C HIS A 173 6.62 -7.88 20.99
N GLU A 174 6.27 -8.82 20.10
CA GLU A 174 7.26 -9.56 19.32
C GLU A 174 7.99 -8.64 18.33
N VAL A 175 7.26 -7.72 17.70
CA VAL A 175 7.84 -6.71 16.81
C VAL A 175 8.72 -5.74 17.57
N GLU A 176 8.27 -5.29 18.77
CA GLU A 176 9.03 -4.40 19.64
C GLU A 176 10.38 -5.02 20.05
N ASP A 177 10.38 -6.31 20.42
CA ASP A 177 11.61 -7.05 20.74
C ASP A 177 12.59 -7.12 19.55
N VAL A 178 12.06 -7.30 18.33
CA VAL A 178 12.90 -7.29 17.12
C VAL A 178 13.46 -5.88 16.87
N LEU A 179 12.61 -4.85 16.94
CA LEU A 179 13.02 -3.47 16.73
C LEU A 179 14.08 -3.02 17.77
N ALA A 180 13.95 -3.44 19.03
CA ALA A 180 14.94 -3.14 20.06
C ALA A 180 16.33 -3.73 19.72
N ARG A 181 16.38 -4.97 19.20
CA ARG A 181 17.63 -5.59 18.72
C ARG A 181 18.20 -4.88 17.50
N LEU A 182 17.36 -4.47 16.55
CA LEU A 182 17.79 -3.70 15.38
C LEU A 182 18.31 -2.31 15.78
N ALA A 183 17.68 -1.67 16.76
CA ALA A 183 18.13 -0.39 17.30
C ALA A 183 19.50 -0.51 18.01
N ALA A 184 19.70 -1.56 18.81
CA ALA A 184 21.01 -1.85 19.43
C ALA A 184 22.11 -2.08 18.39
N ALA A 185 21.76 -2.66 17.22
CA ALA A 185 22.67 -2.83 16.08
C ALA A 185 22.77 -1.58 15.18
N GLN A 186 22.11 -0.48 15.52
CA GLN A 186 22.07 0.76 14.75
C GLN A 186 21.52 0.60 13.32
N LEU A 187 20.65 -0.39 13.10
CA LEU A 187 20.00 -0.65 11.82
C LEU A 187 18.69 0.11 11.67
N VAL A 188 18.03 0.42 12.79
CA VAL A 188 16.77 1.15 12.86
C VAL A 188 16.79 2.09 14.06
N THR A 189 16.14 3.23 13.95
CA THR A 189 15.87 4.12 15.10
C THR A 189 14.44 4.65 15.02
N THR A 190 13.92 5.23 16.11
CA THR A 190 12.61 5.88 16.09
C THR A 190 12.71 7.27 15.42
N ALA A 191 11.66 7.70 14.76
CA ALA A 191 11.59 9.03 14.16
C ALA A 191 11.85 10.14 15.18
N ALA A 192 11.30 10.02 16.38
CA ALA A 192 11.48 10.96 17.48
C ALA A 192 12.95 11.09 17.92
N ALA A 193 13.73 10.00 17.88
CA ALA A 193 15.15 10.02 18.27
C ALA A 193 16.03 10.84 17.31
N VAL A 194 15.58 11.04 16.08
CA VAL A 194 16.28 11.84 15.05
C VAL A 194 15.57 13.16 14.72
N GLY A 195 14.60 13.57 15.56
CA GLY A 195 13.90 14.86 15.43
C GLY A 195 12.85 14.93 14.32
N ILE A 196 12.38 13.80 13.81
CA ILE A 196 11.29 13.75 12.83
C ILE A 196 9.96 13.69 13.57
N GLU A 197 9.07 14.62 13.26
CA GLU A 197 7.72 14.67 13.84
C GLU A 197 6.83 13.55 13.30
N GLY A 198 6.07 12.92 14.19
CA GLY A 198 5.13 11.85 13.89
C GLY A 198 5.64 10.45 14.27
N PRO A 199 4.73 9.46 14.23
CA PRO A 199 5.08 8.08 14.52
C PRO A 199 5.84 7.49 13.34
N GLY A 200 6.92 6.77 13.63
CA GLY A 200 7.67 6.09 12.57
C GLY A 200 9.05 5.62 12.99
N TYR A 201 9.68 4.97 12.03
CA TYR A 201 11.03 4.46 12.16
C TYR A 201 11.93 5.05 11.08
N VAL A 202 13.20 5.12 11.35
CA VAL A 202 14.22 5.57 10.40
C VAL A 202 15.24 4.47 10.23
N ILE A 203 15.55 4.14 9.00
CA ILE A 203 16.67 3.28 8.62
C ILE A 203 17.82 4.23 8.29
N PRO A 204 18.89 4.28 9.09
CA PRO A 204 19.99 5.24 8.86
C PRO A 204 20.73 4.98 7.55
N GLU A 205 20.95 3.72 7.22
CA GLU A 205 21.67 3.26 6.03
C GLU A 205 21.01 1.98 5.51
N VAL A 206 20.36 2.06 4.33
CA VAL A 206 19.63 0.92 3.75
C VAL A 206 20.57 -0.23 3.42
N GLY A 207 21.81 0.04 2.99
CA GLY A 207 22.82 -0.98 2.68
C GLY A 207 23.10 -1.90 3.86
N ARG A 208 23.25 -1.35 5.07
CA ARG A 208 23.50 -2.15 6.28
C ARG A 208 22.30 -3.04 6.65
N LEU A 209 21.07 -2.56 6.39
CA LEU A 209 19.88 -3.39 6.60
C LEU A 209 19.85 -4.55 5.60
N LEU A 210 20.28 -4.33 4.35
CA LEU A 210 20.39 -5.38 3.32
C LEU A 210 21.42 -6.44 3.70
N GLU A 211 22.62 -6.04 4.11
CA GLU A 211 23.68 -6.96 4.58
C GLU A 211 23.19 -7.83 5.76
N PHE A 212 22.46 -7.21 6.69
CA PHE A 212 21.87 -7.95 7.80
C PHE A 212 20.77 -8.94 7.34
N LEU A 213 19.99 -8.57 6.36
CA LEU A 213 18.98 -9.46 5.77
C LEU A 213 19.65 -10.67 5.10
N GLU A 214 20.69 -10.47 4.28
CA GLU A 214 21.47 -11.56 3.67
C GLU A 214 22.05 -12.51 4.73
N PHE A 215 22.54 -11.97 5.85
CA PHE A 215 22.98 -12.79 6.97
C PHE A 215 21.86 -13.65 7.55
N LEU A 216 20.65 -13.10 7.70
CA LEU A 216 19.49 -13.86 8.19
C LEU A 216 19.10 -14.97 7.21
N GLU A 217 19.11 -14.70 5.91
CA GLU A 217 18.81 -15.68 4.85
C GLU A 217 19.80 -16.85 4.87
N LEU A 218 21.09 -16.56 5.00
CA LEU A 218 22.14 -17.59 5.10
C LEU A 218 21.94 -18.43 6.36
N ARG A 219 21.66 -17.81 7.48
CA ARG A 219 21.41 -18.53 8.75
C ARG A 219 20.18 -19.43 8.66
N ASP A 220 19.07 -18.94 8.08
CA ASP A 220 17.83 -19.73 7.96
C ASP A 220 17.98 -20.89 6.94
N ARG A 221 18.98 -20.81 6.03
CA ARG A 221 19.29 -21.87 5.06
C ARG A 221 20.21 -22.97 5.60
N PHE A 222 21.12 -22.62 6.51
CA PHE A 222 22.20 -23.53 6.97
C PHE A 222 22.17 -23.82 8.48
N GLY A 223 21.26 -23.24 9.25
CA GLY A 223 21.04 -23.47 10.67
C GLY A 223 19.81 -24.34 10.91
#